data_e2ec3c611a83ceb9febeee0209d7dfad
#
_entry.id   e2ec3c611a83ceb9febeee0209d7dfad
#
_cell.length_a   1.000
_cell.length_b   1.000
_cell.length_c   1.000
_cell.angle_alpha   90.00
_cell.angle_beta   90.00
_cell.angle_gamma   90.00
#
_symmetry.space_group_name_H-M   'P 1'
#
loop_
_entity.id
_entity.type
_entity.pdbx_description
1 polymer ?
#
loop_
_entity_poly.entity_id
_entity_poly.type
_entity_poly.pdbx_seq_one_letter_code
_entity_poly.pdbx_strand_id
1 'polypeptide(L)'
;SVSHTDRAGAAQAVADIAATAGGSAVFDDEPLLDEWGVAAALDAAAPQGAWRWDAGAGRAACIDAAASAQVGVTVADAAIAETGTILQVVRAGHGRSTSLLPAVHVALVPASRLEPSMMAVMQVVRARFDAMPSQLMFITGPSNTADIELVRVEGVHGPLTVHYLVVDDA
;
A
#
# COMPACT_ATOMS: atom_id res chain seq x y z
N SER A 1 -11.94 -1.65 3.27
CA SER A 1 -12.09 -2.44 4.52
C SER A 1 -10.88 -2.28 5.42
N VAL A 2 -11.06 -2.57 6.72
CA VAL A 2 -9.98 -2.67 7.71
C VAL A 2 -10.12 -4.03 8.37
N SER A 3 -9.03 -4.76 8.50
CA SER A 3 -8.95 -6.02 9.25
C SER A 3 -7.70 -6.06 10.10
N HIS A 4 -7.70 -6.93 11.11
CA HIS A 4 -6.61 -7.12 12.05
C HIS A 4 -6.14 -8.57 11.99
N THR A 5 -4.83 -8.79 11.99
CA THR A 5 -4.22 -10.11 11.86
C THR A 5 -2.84 -10.16 12.52
N ASP A 6 -2.29 -11.33 12.69
CA ASP A 6 -0.88 -11.53 13.01
C ASP A 6 -0.02 -11.59 11.73
N ARG A 7 1.28 -11.71 11.88
CA ARG A 7 2.25 -11.80 10.76
C ARG A 7 1.94 -12.96 9.82
N ALA A 8 1.60 -14.12 10.36
CA ALA A 8 1.29 -15.32 9.56
C ALA A 8 -0.02 -15.16 8.78
N GLY A 9 -1.05 -14.57 9.40
CA GLY A 9 -2.32 -14.29 8.76
C GLY A 9 -2.24 -13.20 7.72
N ALA A 10 -1.26 -12.28 7.81
CA ALA A 10 -1.06 -11.22 6.81
C ALA A 10 -0.77 -11.80 5.42
N ALA A 11 0.13 -12.78 5.33
CA ALA A 11 0.46 -13.45 4.08
C ALA A 11 -0.77 -14.11 3.44
N GLN A 12 -1.56 -14.84 4.25
CA GLN A 12 -2.77 -15.50 3.77
C GLN A 12 -3.82 -14.49 3.31
N ALA A 13 -4.07 -13.43 4.08
CA ALA A 13 -5.04 -12.40 3.72
C ALA A 13 -4.68 -11.70 2.40
N VAL A 14 -3.40 -11.39 2.18
CA VAL A 14 -2.94 -10.80 0.92
C VAL A 14 -3.09 -11.77 -0.24
N ALA A 15 -2.75 -13.06 -0.04
CA ALA A 15 -2.92 -14.10 -1.05
C ALA A 15 -4.40 -14.25 -1.48
N ASP A 16 -5.31 -14.27 -0.51
CA ASP A 16 -6.76 -14.39 -0.76
C ASP A 16 -7.30 -13.17 -1.55
N ILE A 17 -6.85 -11.98 -1.21
CA ILE A 17 -7.20 -10.76 -1.94
C ILE A 17 -6.64 -10.81 -3.37
N ALA A 18 -5.38 -11.19 -3.56
CA ALA A 18 -4.75 -11.29 -4.87
C ALA A 18 -5.43 -12.33 -5.76
N ALA A 19 -5.73 -13.50 -5.21
CA ALA A 19 -6.45 -14.56 -5.93
C ALA A 19 -7.87 -14.11 -6.34
N THR A 20 -8.58 -13.42 -5.45
CA THR A 20 -9.93 -12.91 -5.70
C THR A 20 -9.97 -11.80 -6.74
N ALA A 21 -9.01 -10.87 -6.66
CA ALA A 21 -8.91 -9.76 -7.60
C ALA A 21 -8.50 -10.23 -9.01
N GLY A 22 -7.72 -11.30 -9.07
CA GLY A 22 -7.18 -11.82 -10.34
C GLY A 22 -6.06 -10.92 -10.89
N GLY A 23 -5.52 -11.28 -12.06
CA GLY A 23 -4.48 -10.49 -12.71
C GLY A 23 -3.10 -10.60 -12.06
N SER A 24 -2.27 -9.60 -12.30
CA SER A 24 -0.93 -9.50 -11.71
C SER A 24 -0.95 -8.61 -10.45
N ALA A 25 0.09 -8.73 -9.64
CA ALA A 25 0.32 -7.88 -8.49
C ALA A 25 1.60 -7.07 -8.64
N VAL A 26 1.65 -5.89 -8.01
CA VAL A 26 2.87 -5.11 -7.81
C VAL A 26 3.04 -4.81 -6.32
N PHE A 27 4.26 -4.84 -5.81
CA PHE A 27 4.52 -4.56 -4.41
C PHE A 27 5.84 -3.82 -4.20
N ASP A 28 5.91 -3.04 -3.12
CA ASP A 28 7.10 -2.28 -2.77
C ASP A 28 8.28 -3.19 -2.38
N ASP A 29 9.51 -2.70 -2.59
CA ASP A 29 10.73 -3.35 -2.10
C ASP A 29 10.92 -3.02 -0.60
N GLU A 30 10.08 -3.62 0.23
CA GLU A 30 10.04 -3.44 1.68
C GLU A 30 10.35 -4.76 2.40
N PRO A 31 11.40 -4.80 3.24
CA PRO A 31 11.83 -6.04 3.91
C PRO A 31 10.74 -6.75 4.72
N LEU A 32 9.80 -6.02 5.30
CA LEU A 32 8.69 -6.61 6.05
C LEU A 32 7.80 -7.52 5.18
N LEU A 33 7.72 -7.28 3.87
CA LEU A 33 6.96 -8.15 2.97
C LEU A 33 7.59 -9.52 2.82
N ASP A 34 8.93 -9.60 2.88
CA ASP A 34 9.65 -10.88 2.89
C ASP A 34 9.59 -11.53 4.28
N GLU A 35 9.83 -10.75 5.33
CA GLU A 35 9.81 -11.23 6.71
C GLU A 35 8.47 -11.86 7.10
N TRP A 36 7.36 -11.27 6.66
CA TRP A 36 6.00 -11.76 6.94
C TRP A 36 5.51 -12.77 5.90
N GLY A 37 6.35 -13.17 4.94
CA GLY A 37 6.01 -14.14 3.90
C GLY A 37 5.03 -13.62 2.84
N VAL A 38 4.72 -12.33 2.83
CA VAL A 38 3.75 -11.72 1.91
C VAL A 38 4.24 -11.76 0.47
N ALA A 39 5.54 -11.49 0.23
CA ALA A 39 6.11 -11.53 -1.11
C ALA A 39 5.97 -12.93 -1.73
N ALA A 40 6.32 -13.98 -1.00
CA ALA A 40 6.18 -15.37 -1.46
C ALA A 40 4.70 -15.75 -1.67
N ALA A 41 3.80 -15.27 -0.81
CA ALA A 41 2.37 -15.51 -0.94
C ALA A 41 1.78 -14.84 -2.20
N LEU A 42 2.23 -13.63 -2.54
CA LEU A 42 1.86 -12.94 -3.78
C LEU A 42 2.35 -13.68 -5.03
N ASP A 43 3.60 -14.12 -5.04
CA ASP A 43 4.18 -14.89 -6.15
C ASP A 43 3.39 -16.19 -6.42
N ALA A 44 2.89 -16.82 -5.35
CA ALA A 44 2.09 -18.04 -5.45
C ALA A 44 0.62 -17.79 -5.84
N ALA A 45 0.03 -16.67 -5.39
CA ALA A 45 -1.40 -16.42 -5.48
C ALA A 45 -1.82 -15.56 -6.68
N ALA A 46 -0.95 -14.67 -7.17
CA ALA A 46 -1.28 -13.79 -8.30
C ALA A 46 -1.28 -14.59 -9.62
N PRO A 47 -2.42 -14.74 -10.33
CA PRO A 47 -2.52 -15.63 -11.50
C PRO A 47 -1.62 -15.23 -12.68
N GLN A 48 -1.26 -13.95 -12.77
CA GLN A 48 -0.39 -13.40 -13.81
C GLN A 48 0.98 -12.94 -13.25
N GLY A 49 1.34 -13.44 -12.06
CA GLY A 49 2.59 -13.17 -11.38
C GLY A 49 2.59 -11.89 -10.55
N ALA A 50 3.62 -11.74 -9.74
CA ALA A 50 3.85 -10.56 -8.91
C ALA A 50 5.18 -9.89 -9.29
N TRP A 51 5.20 -8.57 -9.26
CA TRP A 51 6.37 -7.77 -9.59
C TRP A 51 6.78 -6.91 -8.39
N ARG A 52 8.01 -7.11 -7.92
CA ARG A 52 8.61 -6.27 -6.89
C ARG A 52 9.06 -4.96 -7.51
N TRP A 53 8.77 -3.83 -6.86
CA TRP A 53 9.26 -2.52 -7.30
C TRP A 53 10.79 -2.51 -7.37
N ASP A 54 11.32 -2.29 -8.56
CA ASP A 54 12.76 -2.21 -8.81
C ASP A 54 13.10 -0.85 -9.44
N ALA A 55 13.67 0.04 -8.64
CA ALA A 55 14.13 1.35 -9.11
C ALA A 55 15.21 1.23 -10.20
N GLY A 56 15.97 0.13 -10.23
CA GLY A 56 17.00 -0.17 -11.23
C GLY A 56 16.43 -0.51 -12.62
N ALA A 57 15.19 -1.01 -12.68
CA ALA A 57 14.50 -1.29 -13.95
C ALA A 57 14.11 -0.02 -14.72
N GLY A 58 14.19 1.14 -14.08
CA GLY A 58 13.86 2.43 -14.66
C GLY A 58 12.38 2.80 -14.54
N ARG A 59 12.12 4.11 -14.66
CA ARG A 59 10.80 4.69 -14.42
C ARG A 59 9.68 4.09 -15.28
N ALA A 60 9.94 3.87 -16.58
CA ALA A 60 8.92 3.37 -17.48
C ALA A 60 8.48 1.97 -17.08
N ALA A 61 9.41 1.04 -16.86
CA ALA A 61 9.11 -0.32 -16.45
C ALA A 61 8.32 -0.37 -15.13
N CYS A 62 8.68 0.46 -14.15
CA CYS A 62 7.96 0.56 -12.88
C CYS A 62 6.51 1.04 -13.06
N ILE A 63 6.28 2.04 -13.90
CA ILE A 63 4.94 2.56 -14.19
C ILE A 63 4.13 1.51 -14.96
N ASP A 64 4.71 0.87 -15.98
CA ASP A 64 4.03 -0.13 -16.78
C ASP A 64 3.63 -1.35 -15.95
N ALA A 65 4.52 -1.83 -15.06
CA ALA A 65 4.21 -2.90 -14.14
C ALA A 65 3.04 -2.53 -13.20
N ALA A 66 3.07 -1.32 -12.61
CA ALA A 66 2.00 -0.87 -11.73
C ALA A 66 0.68 -0.61 -12.47
N ALA A 67 0.73 -0.09 -13.71
CA ALA A 67 -0.46 0.19 -14.51
C ALA A 67 -1.15 -1.09 -15.02
N SER A 68 -0.39 -2.16 -15.22
CA SER A 68 -0.92 -3.47 -15.64
C SER A 68 -1.36 -4.34 -14.45
N ALA A 69 -0.94 -4.00 -13.23
CA ALA A 69 -1.27 -4.78 -12.04
C ALA A 69 -2.72 -4.54 -11.59
N GLN A 70 -3.38 -5.63 -11.18
CA GLN A 70 -4.70 -5.57 -10.56
C GLN A 70 -4.62 -5.21 -9.08
N VAL A 71 -3.56 -5.68 -8.40
CA VAL A 71 -3.34 -5.48 -6.97
C VAL A 71 -2.01 -4.78 -6.72
N GLY A 72 -2.04 -3.72 -5.92
CA GLY A 72 -0.84 -3.06 -5.38
C GLY A 72 -0.72 -3.32 -3.88
N VAL A 73 0.46 -3.78 -3.43
CA VAL A 73 0.70 -4.07 -2.02
C VAL A 73 1.81 -3.17 -1.47
N THR A 74 1.54 -2.51 -0.37
CA THR A 74 2.47 -1.60 0.29
C THR A 74 2.51 -1.82 1.79
N VAL A 75 3.56 -1.33 2.45
CA VAL A 75 3.62 -1.24 3.91
C VAL A 75 3.56 0.23 4.33
N ALA A 76 2.67 0.56 5.23
CA ALA A 76 2.53 1.92 5.74
C ALA A 76 3.74 2.32 6.58
N ASP A 77 4.24 3.54 6.37
CA ASP A 77 5.29 4.14 7.21
C ASP A 77 4.76 4.60 8.57
N ALA A 78 3.50 5.01 8.62
CA ALA A 78 2.70 5.27 9.81
C ALA A 78 1.20 5.19 9.46
N ALA A 79 0.35 5.12 10.47
CA ALA A 79 -1.09 5.23 10.30
C ALA A 79 -1.71 6.11 11.38
N ILE A 80 -2.82 6.77 11.05
CA ILE A 80 -3.54 7.71 11.92
C ILE A 80 -4.87 7.07 12.33
N ALA A 81 -4.99 6.71 13.61
CA ALA A 81 -6.19 6.05 14.14
C ALA A 81 -7.43 6.95 14.04
N GLU A 82 -7.29 8.25 14.29
CA GLU A 82 -8.40 9.22 14.30
C GLU A 82 -9.13 9.30 12.95
N THR A 83 -8.41 9.14 11.84
CA THR A 83 -8.96 9.36 10.49
C THR A 83 -8.96 8.13 9.60
N GLY A 84 -8.35 7.02 10.04
CA GLY A 84 -8.16 5.85 9.19
C GLY A 84 -7.25 6.14 7.99
N THR A 85 -6.25 6.99 8.18
CA THR A 85 -5.32 7.43 7.14
C THR A 85 -3.98 6.71 7.30
N ILE A 86 -3.39 6.23 6.21
CA ILE A 86 -2.02 5.75 6.21
C ILE A 86 -1.08 6.80 5.63
N LEU A 87 0.17 6.79 6.09
CA LEU A 87 1.27 7.53 5.49
C LEU A 87 2.16 6.58 4.69
N GLN A 88 2.44 6.96 3.46
CA GLN A 88 3.50 6.37 2.63
C GLN A 88 4.55 7.42 2.29
N VAL A 89 5.81 7.08 2.52
CA VAL A 89 6.96 7.94 2.21
C VAL A 89 7.58 7.46 0.89
N VAL A 90 7.61 8.34 -0.11
CA VAL A 90 8.23 8.04 -1.40
C VAL A 90 9.75 8.04 -1.26
N ARG A 91 10.35 6.89 -1.53
CA ARG A 91 11.80 6.65 -1.50
C ARG A 91 12.20 5.56 -2.50
N ALA A 92 13.50 5.26 -2.60
CA ALA A 92 13.96 4.11 -3.38
C ALA A 92 13.26 2.83 -2.91
N GLY A 93 12.80 1.99 -3.83
CA GLY A 93 12.02 0.79 -3.51
C GLY A 93 10.53 1.01 -3.25
N HIS A 94 10.08 2.25 -3.05
CA HIS A 94 8.70 2.60 -2.71
C HIS A 94 8.15 3.63 -3.70
N GLY A 95 7.46 3.14 -4.71
CA GLY A 95 6.91 3.96 -5.78
C GLY A 95 5.46 4.40 -5.51
N ARG A 96 5.13 5.63 -5.87
CA ARG A 96 3.73 6.11 -5.82
C ARG A 96 2.77 5.26 -6.62
N SER A 97 3.25 4.72 -7.73
CA SER A 97 2.43 3.96 -8.66
C SER A 97 1.89 2.67 -8.06
N THR A 98 2.62 2.07 -7.10
CA THR A 98 2.19 0.83 -6.42
C THR A 98 0.84 0.99 -5.71
N SER A 99 0.62 2.14 -5.08
CA SER A 99 -0.64 2.42 -4.35
C SER A 99 -1.70 3.15 -5.16
N LEU A 100 -1.34 3.73 -6.33
CA LEU A 100 -2.24 4.61 -7.08
C LEU A 100 -2.82 4.01 -8.36
N LEU A 101 -2.07 3.15 -9.06
CA LEU A 101 -2.48 2.65 -10.38
C LEU A 101 -3.30 1.36 -10.34
N PRO A 102 -3.01 0.37 -9.48
CA PRO A 102 -3.82 -0.84 -9.38
C PRO A 102 -5.25 -0.55 -8.92
N ALA A 103 -6.20 -1.35 -9.38
CA ALA A 103 -7.61 -1.22 -8.99
C ALA A 103 -7.85 -1.56 -7.51
N VAL A 104 -7.03 -2.45 -6.96
CA VAL A 104 -7.07 -2.84 -5.54
C VAL A 104 -5.75 -2.45 -4.88
N HIS A 105 -5.81 -1.68 -3.79
CA HIS A 105 -4.66 -1.38 -2.95
C HIS A 105 -4.78 -2.11 -1.61
N VAL A 106 -3.77 -2.88 -1.26
CA VAL A 106 -3.60 -3.53 0.03
C VAL A 106 -2.46 -2.85 0.77
N ALA A 107 -2.75 -2.21 1.88
CA ALA A 107 -1.76 -1.60 2.75
C ALA A 107 -1.64 -2.40 4.05
N LEU A 108 -0.47 -2.99 4.27
CA LEU A 108 -0.13 -3.57 5.55
C LEU A 108 0.28 -2.44 6.51
N VAL A 109 -0.34 -2.45 7.68
CA VAL A 109 -0.11 -1.44 8.71
C VAL A 109 0.47 -2.15 9.94
N PRO A 110 1.79 -2.08 10.18
CA PRO A 110 2.36 -2.57 11.43
C PRO A 110 1.67 -1.89 12.62
N ALA A 111 1.18 -2.65 13.59
CA ALA A 111 0.48 -2.09 14.75
C ALA A 111 1.37 -1.12 15.54
N SER A 112 2.68 -1.36 15.55
CA SER A 112 3.68 -0.47 16.15
C SER A 112 3.82 0.90 15.46
N ARG A 113 3.26 1.06 14.24
CA ARG A 113 3.27 2.32 13.48
C ARG A 113 1.93 3.07 13.52
N LEU A 114 1.01 2.61 14.37
CA LEU A 114 -0.29 3.26 14.56
C LEU A 114 -0.16 4.42 15.54
N GLU A 115 -0.49 5.60 15.08
CA GLU A 115 -0.42 6.85 15.84
C GLU A 115 -1.83 7.42 16.07
N PRO A 116 -2.08 8.12 17.18
CA PRO A 116 -3.41 8.64 17.48
C PRO A 116 -3.87 9.74 16.52
N SER A 117 -2.95 10.59 16.03
CA SER A 117 -3.31 11.79 15.26
C SER A 117 -2.28 12.16 14.20
N MET A 118 -2.66 13.04 13.28
CA MET A 118 -1.77 13.64 12.28
C MET A 118 -0.55 14.31 12.92
N MET A 119 -0.73 14.99 14.06
CA MET A 119 0.36 15.65 14.76
C MET A 119 1.40 14.63 15.24
N ALA A 120 0.97 13.49 15.78
CA ALA A 120 1.87 12.42 16.22
C ALA A 120 2.65 11.85 15.04
N VAL A 121 1.98 11.56 13.92
CA VAL A 121 2.63 11.09 12.69
C VAL A 121 3.68 12.09 12.19
N MET A 122 3.39 13.38 12.19
CA MET A 122 4.37 14.39 11.77
C MET A 122 5.58 14.50 12.72
N GLN A 123 5.42 14.20 13.99
CA GLN A 123 6.54 14.08 14.94
C GLN A 123 7.42 12.86 14.63
N VAL A 124 6.80 11.71 14.30
CA VAL A 124 7.52 10.51 13.85
C VAL A 124 8.31 10.79 12.56
N VAL A 125 7.69 11.42 11.57
CA VAL A 125 8.36 11.82 10.31
C VAL A 125 9.57 12.71 10.59
N ARG A 126 9.39 13.73 11.42
CA ARG A 126 10.48 14.65 11.76
C ARG A 126 11.64 13.97 12.51
N ALA A 127 11.34 12.99 13.36
CA ALA A 127 12.36 12.24 14.09
C ALA A 127 13.09 11.20 13.23
N ARG A 128 12.40 10.65 12.22
CA ARG A 128 12.93 9.55 11.38
C ARG A 128 13.83 10.02 10.23
N PHE A 129 13.61 11.24 9.73
CA PHE A 129 14.30 11.74 8.53
C PHE A 129 15.10 13.01 8.84
N ASP A 130 16.42 12.97 8.60
CA ASP A 130 17.31 14.14 8.73
C ASP A 130 16.98 15.25 7.72
N ALA A 131 16.50 14.84 6.53
CA ALA A 131 15.98 15.72 5.50
C ALA A 131 14.58 15.27 5.08
N MET A 132 13.69 16.22 4.80
CA MET A 132 12.33 15.89 4.36
C MET A 132 12.37 15.04 3.09
N PRO A 133 11.61 13.93 3.05
CA PRO A 133 11.44 13.14 1.85
C PRO A 133 10.86 13.94 0.69
N SER A 134 11.09 13.48 -0.53
CA SER A 134 10.57 14.16 -1.74
C SER A 134 9.04 14.24 -1.77
N GLN A 135 8.36 13.31 -1.11
CA GLN A 135 6.91 13.28 -1.00
C GLN A 135 6.45 12.45 0.19
N LEU A 136 5.44 12.96 0.89
CA LEU A 136 4.61 12.25 1.87
C LEU A 136 3.22 12.07 1.27
N MET A 137 2.73 10.84 1.20
CA MET A 137 1.39 10.53 0.71
C MET A 137 0.51 10.10 1.87
N PHE A 138 -0.55 10.86 2.12
CA PHE A 138 -1.59 10.51 3.07
C PHE A 138 -2.77 9.92 2.30
N ILE A 139 -3.10 8.66 2.57
CA ILE A 139 -4.12 7.90 1.86
C ILE A 139 -5.23 7.54 2.85
N THR A 140 -6.46 7.99 2.54
CA THR A 140 -7.65 7.76 3.38
C THR A 140 -8.72 7.06 2.54
N GLY A 141 -8.71 5.73 2.58
CA GLY A 141 -9.66 4.92 1.83
C GLY A 141 -9.49 4.92 0.31
N PRO A 142 -10.50 4.43 -0.44
CA PRO A 142 -10.47 4.34 -1.90
C PRO A 142 -10.60 5.71 -2.57
N SER A 143 -10.20 5.77 -3.85
CA SER A 143 -10.30 6.99 -4.64
C SER A 143 -11.76 7.41 -4.84
N ASN A 144 -12.06 8.64 -4.48
CA ASN A 144 -13.38 9.25 -4.64
C ASN A 144 -13.26 10.68 -5.13
N THR A 145 -14.12 11.07 -6.07
CA THR A 145 -14.33 12.47 -6.43
C THR A 145 -15.82 12.76 -6.55
N ALA A 146 -16.21 14.01 -6.26
CA ALA A 146 -17.56 14.51 -6.43
C ALA A 146 -17.58 15.77 -7.34
N ASP A 147 -16.50 16.02 -8.07
CA ASP A 147 -16.32 17.24 -8.88
C ASP A 147 -17.16 17.22 -10.17
N ILE A 148 -17.68 16.04 -10.54
CA ILE A 148 -18.51 15.88 -11.74
C ILE A 148 -19.99 15.86 -11.32
N GLU A 149 -20.70 16.94 -11.59
CA GLU A 149 -22.15 17.09 -11.35
C GLU A 149 -22.61 16.81 -9.91
N LEU A 150 -21.69 16.94 -8.92
CA LEU A 150 -21.92 16.60 -7.51
C LEU A 150 -22.28 15.11 -7.29
N VAL A 151 -22.01 14.25 -8.27
CA VAL A 151 -22.17 12.81 -8.15
C VAL A 151 -20.84 12.20 -7.72
N ARG A 152 -20.89 11.38 -6.68
CA ARG A 152 -19.71 10.64 -6.21
C ARG A 152 -19.31 9.60 -7.26
N VAL A 153 -18.10 9.72 -7.78
CA VAL A 153 -17.48 8.76 -8.70
C VAL A 153 -16.29 8.13 -8.02
N GLU A 154 -16.23 6.81 -8.04
CA GLU A 154 -15.13 6.03 -7.43
C GLU A 154 -14.11 5.61 -8.48
N GLY A 155 -12.81 5.55 -8.11
CA GLY A 155 -11.74 5.00 -8.94
C GLY A 155 -11.26 5.88 -10.08
N VAL A 156 -11.61 7.17 -10.14
CA VAL A 156 -11.16 8.07 -11.22
C VAL A 156 -9.67 8.37 -11.16
N HIS A 157 -9.12 8.53 -9.96
CA HIS A 157 -7.75 8.97 -9.73
C HIS A 157 -6.94 8.02 -8.84
N GLY A 158 -7.38 6.77 -8.68
CA GLY A 158 -6.73 5.80 -7.83
C GLY A 158 -7.56 4.52 -7.63
N PRO A 159 -7.20 3.68 -6.65
CA PRO A 159 -7.84 2.39 -6.43
C PRO A 159 -9.35 2.48 -6.20
N LEU A 160 -10.08 1.53 -6.77
CA LEU A 160 -11.50 1.30 -6.50
C LEU A 160 -11.71 0.73 -5.10
N THR A 161 -10.77 -0.10 -4.64
CA THR A 161 -10.85 -0.77 -3.34
C THR A 161 -9.55 -0.61 -2.58
N VAL A 162 -9.65 -0.31 -1.29
CA VAL A 162 -8.51 -0.25 -0.36
C VAL A 162 -8.76 -1.18 0.82
N HIS A 163 -7.77 -2.02 1.11
CA HIS A 163 -7.73 -2.91 2.27
C HIS A 163 -6.59 -2.47 3.19
N TYR A 164 -6.89 -2.12 4.42
CA TYR A 164 -5.91 -1.93 5.48
C TYR A 164 -5.85 -3.20 6.32
N LEU A 165 -4.68 -3.84 6.34
CA LEU A 165 -4.40 -5.00 7.18
C LEU A 165 -3.52 -4.53 8.34
N VAL A 166 -4.10 -4.35 9.51
CA VAL A 166 -3.35 -4.04 10.73
C VAL A 166 -2.70 -5.34 11.21
N VAL A 167 -1.38 -5.35 11.25
CA VAL A 167 -0.58 -6.53 11.55
C VAL A 167 0.08 -6.38 12.92
N ASP A 168 -0.20 -7.33 13.82
CA ASP A 168 0.52 -7.42 15.09
C ASP A 168 1.98 -7.77 14.84
N ASP A 169 2.86 -6.79 15.06
CA ASP A 169 4.29 -6.86 14.81
C ASP A 169 5.15 -6.81 16.09
N ALA A 170 4.52 -6.96 17.26
CA ALA A 170 5.18 -7.05 18.56
C ALA A 170 5.80 -8.43 18.82
#